data_fd3869d91aba0c5963df2da71818e889
#
_entry.id   fd3869d91aba0c5963df2da71818e889
#
_cell.length_a   1.000
_cell.length_b   1.000
_cell.length_c   1.000
_cell.angle_alpha   90.00
_cell.angle_beta   90.00
_cell.angle_gamma   90.00
#
_symmetry.space_group_name_H-M   'P 1'
#
loop_
_entity.id
_entity.type
_entity.pdbx_description
1 polymer ?
#
loop_
_entity_poly.entity_id
_entity_poly.type
_entity_poly.pdbx_seq_one_letter_code
_entity_poly.pdbx_strand_id
1 'polypeptide(L)'
;FKYDDLLDGEILRCRKAKEFEERYLRKGFTEQITVLRVLDSRRENFTLSKAYAPKIKVVNVITAPEIEMLVIFGENKYSDFKKLHIKPSDYCKTTLGFTNVKSPEFVAGYFEDINKLISAIKEYKRVSDVRNEEYALADLLK
;
A
#
# COMPACT_ATOMS: atom_id res chain seq x y z
N PHE A 1 6.67 -11.06 -4.15
CA PHE A 1 7.58 -10.48 -5.16
C PHE A 1 9.02 -10.65 -4.70
N LYS A 2 9.90 -11.03 -5.59
CA LYS A 2 11.35 -10.99 -5.38
C LYS A 2 11.88 -9.66 -5.88
N TYR A 3 13.03 -9.22 -5.40
CA TYR A 3 13.68 -8.00 -5.92
C TYR A 3 13.94 -8.05 -7.41
N ASP A 4 14.26 -9.25 -7.93
CA ASP A 4 14.48 -9.49 -9.37
C ASP A 4 13.21 -9.32 -10.21
N ASP A 5 12.02 -9.37 -9.60
CA ASP A 5 10.74 -9.12 -10.28
C ASP A 5 10.43 -7.61 -10.39
N LEU A 6 11.19 -6.75 -9.70
CA LEU A 6 10.98 -5.32 -9.69
C LEU A 6 11.76 -4.62 -10.80
N LEU A 7 11.13 -3.67 -11.46
CA LEU A 7 11.80 -2.80 -12.42
C LEU A 7 12.91 -2.02 -11.68
N ASP A 8 14.11 -2.05 -12.20
CA ASP A 8 15.32 -1.49 -11.57
C ASP A 8 15.65 -2.05 -10.16
N GLY A 9 15.04 -3.17 -9.74
CA GLY A 9 15.31 -3.83 -8.46
C GLY A 9 14.80 -3.08 -7.24
N GLU A 10 13.97 -2.03 -7.40
CA GLU A 10 13.50 -1.21 -6.29
C GLU A 10 12.03 -0.79 -6.40
N ILE A 11 11.46 -0.33 -5.28
CA ILE A 11 10.13 0.27 -5.24
C ILE A 11 10.23 1.72 -5.71
N LEU A 12 9.57 2.03 -6.84
CA LEU A 12 9.66 3.32 -7.49
C LEU A 12 8.81 4.38 -6.77
N ARG A 13 9.38 5.58 -6.60
CA ARG A 13 8.66 6.76 -6.09
C ARG A 13 8.25 7.68 -7.25
N CYS A 14 7.37 7.19 -8.12
CA CYS A 14 6.90 7.92 -9.30
C CYS A 14 5.38 8.05 -9.27
N ARG A 15 4.86 9.25 -9.02
CA ARG A 15 3.42 9.49 -8.89
C ARG A 15 2.71 9.80 -10.21
N LYS A 16 3.44 10.34 -11.18
CA LYS A 16 2.85 10.78 -12.46
C LYS A 16 3.12 9.77 -13.57
N ALA A 17 2.07 9.39 -14.31
CA ALA A 17 2.19 8.46 -15.43
C ALA A 17 3.20 8.95 -16.48
N LYS A 18 3.18 10.25 -16.83
CA LYS A 18 4.11 10.82 -17.81
C LYS A 18 5.57 10.66 -17.38
N GLU A 19 5.88 10.91 -16.10
CA GLU A 19 7.23 10.75 -15.56
C GLU A 19 7.64 9.28 -15.58
N PHE A 20 6.74 8.37 -15.26
CA PHE A 20 6.97 6.93 -15.34
C PHE A 20 7.28 6.48 -16.77
N GLU A 21 6.49 6.93 -17.75
CA GLU A 21 6.71 6.64 -19.16
C GLU A 21 8.08 7.14 -19.64
N GLU A 22 8.43 8.38 -19.28
CA GLU A 22 9.70 8.98 -19.68
C GLU A 22 10.92 8.29 -19.10
N ARG A 23 10.84 7.85 -17.86
CA ARG A 23 11.98 7.20 -17.17
C ARG A 23 12.15 5.73 -17.52
N TYR A 24 11.05 4.99 -17.61
CA TYR A 24 11.09 3.52 -17.61
C TYR A 24 10.62 2.89 -18.92
N LEU A 25 9.78 3.54 -19.70
CA LEU A 25 9.18 2.92 -20.87
C LEU A 25 9.82 3.32 -22.19
N ARG A 26 10.57 4.40 -22.26
CA ARG A 26 11.19 4.89 -23.51
C ARG A 26 12.22 3.93 -24.12
N LYS A 27 12.90 3.14 -23.30
CA LYS A 27 13.92 2.18 -23.75
C LYS A 27 13.32 0.92 -24.40
N GLY A 28 11.99 0.83 -24.42
CA GLY A 28 11.29 -0.39 -24.83
C GLY A 28 11.33 -1.46 -23.74
N PHE A 29 10.42 -2.40 -23.83
CA PHE A 29 10.34 -3.56 -22.95
C PHE A 29 9.74 -4.73 -23.73
N THR A 30 10.23 -5.93 -23.48
CA THR A 30 9.78 -7.17 -24.12
C THR A 30 8.82 -7.95 -23.22
N GLU A 31 8.89 -7.73 -21.90
CA GLU A 31 8.10 -8.42 -20.91
C GLU A 31 6.84 -7.63 -20.54
N GLN A 32 5.84 -8.32 -20.03
CA GLN A 32 4.63 -7.66 -19.55
C GLN A 32 4.91 -6.91 -18.24
N ILE A 33 4.71 -5.60 -18.26
CA ILE A 33 4.85 -4.76 -17.07
C ILE A 33 3.49 -4.63 -16.37
N THR A 34 3.50 -4.86 -15.07
CA THR A 34 2.37 -4.53 -14.19
C THR A 34 2.78 -3.43 -13.21
N VAL A 35 2.08 -2.31 -13.26
CA VAL A 35 2.25 -1.20 -12.31
C VAL A 35 1.34 -1.44 -11.12
N LEU A 36 1.92 -1.74 -9.97
CA LEU A 36 1.20 -1.89 -8.71
C LEU A 36 1.32 -0.57 -7.91
N ARG A 37 0.20 0.13 -7.76
CA ARG A 37 0.15 1.41 -7.05
C ARG A 37 -0.48 1.21 -5.68
N VAL A 38 0.29 1.47 -4.62
CA VAL A 38 -0.23 1.48 -3.24
C VAL A 38 -0.59 2.91 -2.87
N LEU A 39 -1.87 3.16 -2.60
CA LEU A 39 -2.46 4.49 -2.47
C LEU A 39 -3.20 4.65 -1.15
N ASP A 40 -2.92 5.74 -0.45
CA ASP A 40 -3.69 6.20 0.71
C ASP A 40 -4.93 7.04 0.31
N SER A 41 -4.98 7.47 -0.95
CA SER A 41 -6.04 8.31 -1.50
C SER A 41 -6.33 7.97 -2.96
N ARG A 42 -7.63 8.03 -3.32
CA ARG A 42 -8.11 7.87 -4.71
C ARG A 42 -7.94 9.12 -5.57
N ARG A 43 -7.38 10.19 -5.03
CA ARG A 43 -7.27 11.49 -5.71
C ARG A 43 -6.14 11.53 -6.73
N GLU A 44 -5.19 10.61 -6.66
CA GLU A 44 -4.07 10.56 -7.59
C GLU A 44 -4.49 9.95 -8.93
N ASN A 45 -4.42 10.75 -9.98
CA ASN A 45 -4.65 10.28 -11.34
C ASN A 45 -3.35 9.72 -11.93
N PHE A 46 -3.44 8.51 -12.51
CA PHE A 46 -2.34 7.86 -13.21
C PHE A 46 -2.87 7.28 -14.53
N THR A 47 -2.86 8.11 -15.55
CA THR A 47 -3.35 7.73 -16.88
C THR A 47 -2.18 7.63 -17.85
N LEU A 48 -1.92 6.42 -18.31
CA LEU A 48 -0.91 6.15 -19.34
C LEU A 48 -1.37 6.71 -20.69
N SER A 49 -0.40 7.11 -21.50
CA SER A 49 -0.66 7.50 -22.88
C SER A 49 -1.24 6.35 -23.71
N LYS A 50 -1.89 6.68 -24.82
CA LYS A 50 -2.49 5.69 -25.73
C LYS A 50 -1.48 4.65 -26.26
N ALA A 51 -0.21 5.00 -26.32
CA ALA A 51 0.86 4.12 -26.77
C ALA A 51 1.17 2.99 -25.76
N TYR A 52 0.99 3.25 -24.46
CA TYR A 52 1.37 2.33 -23.37
C TYR A 52 0.15 1.71 -22.67
N ALA A 53 -0.97 2.39 -22.59
CA ALA A 53 -2.17 1.92 -21.89
C ALA A 53 -2.61 0.48 -22.25
N PRO A 54 -2.59 0.02 -23.52
CA PRO A 54 -2.98 -1.35 -23.86
C PRO A 54 -1.90 -2.40 -23.51
N LYS A 55 -0.66 -1.98 -23.19
CA LYS A 55 0.49 -2.87 -22.97
C LYS A 55 0.83 -3.05 -21.50
N ILE A 56 0.30 -2.20 -20.62
CA ILE A 56 0.68 -2.14 -19.22
C ILE A 56 -0.57 -2.29 -18.36
N LYS A 57 -0.55 -3.27 -17.47
CA LYS A 57 -1.60 -3.45 -16.48
C LYS A 57 -1.33 -2.52 -15.30
N VAL A 58 -2.30 -1.68 -14.94
CA VAL A 58 -2.25 -0.85 -13.73
C VAL A 58 -3.20 -1.41 -12.68
N VAL A 59 -2.68 -1.67 -11.49
CA VAL A 59 -3.43 -2.21 -10.34
C VAL A 59 -3.33 -1.22 -9.19
N ASN A 60 -4.46 -0.76 -8.69
CA ASN A 60 -4.53 0.12 -7.52
C ASN A 60 -4.83 -0.69 -6.26
N VAL A 61 -3.96 -0.59 -5.28
CA VAL A 61 -4.12 -1.15 -3.94
C VAL A 61 -4.42 0.01 -2.99
N ILE A 62 -5.59 -0.03 -2.36
CA ILE A 62 -6.05 1.06 -1.51
C ILE A 62 -5.76 0.75 -0.05
N THR A 63 -5.18 1.71 0.65
CA THR A 63 -4.89 1.66 2.08
C THR A 63 -5.81 2.64 2.84
N ALA A 64 -7.11 2.39 2.77
CA ALA A 64 -8.14 3.15 3.47
C ALA A 64 -8.99 2.20 4.36
N PRO A 65 -9.30 2.58 5.62
CA PRO A 65 -8.76 3.72 6.35
C PRO A 65 -7.24 3.66 6.46
N GLU A 66 -6.59 4.66 7.07
CA GLU A 66 -5.12 4.80 7.12
C GLU A 66 -4.38 3.48 7.43
N ILE A 67 -3.20 3.26 6.84
CA ILE A 67 -2.42 2.01 6.95
C ILE A 67 -1.98 1.71 8.40
N GLU A 68 -1.98 2.70 9.27
CA GLU A 68 -1.72 2.55 10.71
C GLU A 68 -2.71 1.62 11.42
N MET A 69 -3.83 1.30 10.76
CA MET A 69 -4.73 0.23 11.20
C MET A 69 -4.02 -1.11 11.39
N LEU A 70 -2.96 -1.38 10.62
CA LEU A 70 -2.16 -2.60 10.78
C LEU A 70 -1.55 -2.70 12.18
N VAL A 71 -1.10 -1.58 12.75
CA VAL A 71 -0.57 -1.52 14.12
C VAL A 71 -1.69 -1.74 15.14
N ILE A 72 -2.86 -1.13 14.93
CA ILE A 72 -4.03 -1.31 15.81
C ILE A 72 -4.47 -2.79 15.85
N PHE A 73 -4.47 -3.47 14.72
CA PHE A 73 -4.74 -4.91 14.66
C PHE A 73 -3.61 -5.74 15.28
N GLY A 74 -2.36 -5.36 15.05
CA GLY A 74 -1.20 -6.00 15.65
C GLY A 74 -1.20 -5.94 17.19
N GLU A 75 -1.78 -4.89 17.77
CA GLU A 75 -1.98 -4.71 19.21
C GLU A 75 -3.30 -5.32 19.74
N ASN A 76 -4.13 -5.91 18.87
CA ASN A 76 -5.47 -6.41 19.23
C ASN A 76 -6.40 -5.33 19.83
N LYS A 77 -6.24 -4.06 19.39
CA LYS A 77 -6.94 -2.89 19.96
C LYS A 77 -8.08 -2.36 19.08
N TYR A 78 -8.46 -3.09 18.04
CA TYR A 78 -9.51 -2.63 17.12
C TYR A 78 -10.85 -2.34 17.81
N SER A 79 -11.27 -3.17 18.76
CA SER A 79 -12.54 -2.98 19.50
C SER A 79 -12.55 -1.70 20.34
N ASP A 80 -11.41 -1.31 20.92
CA ASP A 80 -11.27 -0.10 21.70
C ASP A 80 -11.17 1.12 20.77
N PHE A 81 -10.38 1.02 19.72
CA PHE A 81 -10.25 2.05 18.69
C PHE A 81 -11.60 2.44 18.08
N LYS A 82 -12.43 1.46 17.71
CA LYS A 82 -13.72 1.68 17.06
C LYS A 82 -14.67 2.56 17.88
N LYS A 83 -14.55 2.56 19.20
CA LYS A 83 -15.41 3.34 20.11
C LYS A 83 -15.06 4.83 20.11
N LEU A 84 -13.84 5.21 19.71
CA LEU A 84 -13.32 6.55 19.92
C LEU A 84 -13.54 7.51 18.73
N HIS A 85 -13.91 7.02 17.56
CA HIS A 85 -14.17 7.82 16.36
C HIS A 85 -13.03 8.80 15.99
N ILE A 86 -11.77 8.43 16.24
CA ILE A 86 -10.57 9.19 15.90
C ILE A 86 -9.81 8.51 14.75
N LYS A 87 -8.83 9.21 14.17
CA LYS A 87 -8.02 8.63 13.10
C LYS A 87 -7.09 7.53 13.62
N PRO A 88 -6.79 6.49 12.82
CA PRO A 88 -5.85 5.44 13.20
C PRO A 88 -4.48 5.98 13.64
N SER A 89 -3.92 6.93 12.90
CA SER A 89 -2.63 7.54 13.25
C SER A 89 -2.67 8.30 14.59
N ASP A 90 -3.79 8.95 14.90
CA ASP A 90 -3.94 9.65 16.18
C ASP A 90 -4.07 8.66 17.33
N TYR A 91 -4.83 7.57 17.15
CA TYR A 91 -4.94 6.50 18.14
C TYR A 91 -3.57 5.86 18.45
N CYS A 92 -2.80 5.56 17.42
CA CYS A 92 -1.45 5.00 17.60
C CYS A 92 -0.56 5.93 18.43
N LYS A 93 -0.62 7.24 18.19
CA LYS A 93 0.20 8.23 18.90
C LYS A 93 -0.26 8.46 20.33
N THR A 94 -1.57 8.70 20.53
CA THR A 94 -2.11 9.17 21.81
C THR A 94 -2.44 8.04 22.78
N THR A 95 -2.91 6.91 22.27
CA THR A 95 -3.38 5.78 23.08
C THR A 95 -2.34 4.67 23.18
N LEU A 96 -1.68 4.33 22.05
CA LEU A 96 -0.66 3.27 22.04
C LEU A 96 0.76 3.81 22.35
N GLY A 97 0.96 5.12 22.31
CA GLY A 97 2.25 5.76 22.61
C GLY A 97 3.27 5.67 21.46
N PHE A 98 2.84 5.29 20.25
CA PHE A 98 3.72 5.14 19.09
C PHE A 98 3.81 6.46 18.31
N THR A 99 4.64 7.39 18.79
CA THR A 99 4.79 8.73 18.21
C THR A 99 5.36 8.73 16.80
N ASN A 100 6.19 7.74 16.47
CA ASN A 100 6.87 7.55 15.18
C ASN A 100 6.26 6.46 14.30
N VAL A 101 4.98 6.16 14.46
CA VAL A 101 4.27 5.06 13.78
C VAL A 101 4.40 5.08 12.23
N LYS A 102 4.69 6.24 11.64
CA LYS A 102 4.88 6.41 10.20
C LYS A 102 6.33 6.24 9.72
N SER A 103 7.28 6.09 10.63
CA SER A 103 8.67 5.93 10.21
C SER A 103 8.95 4.53 9.67
N PRO A 104 9.78 4.40 8.63
CA PRO A 104 10.17 3.09 8.09
C PRO A 104 10.84 2.21 9.15
N GLU A 105 11.64 2.80 10.02
CA GLU A 105 12.36 2.10 11.10
C GLU A 105 11.39 1.50 12.12
N PHE A 106 10.36 2.27 12.51
CA PHE A 106 9.32 1.76 13.39
C PHE A 106 8.59 0.59 12.73
N VAL A 107 8.15 0.74 11.48
CA VAL A 107 7.39 -0.30 10.77
C VAL A 107 8.21 -1.57 10.61
N ALA A 108 9.48 -1.46 10.25
CA ALA A 108 10.38 -2.60 10.09
C ALA A 108 10.58 -3.37 11.40
N GLY A 109 10.83 -2.67 12.51
CA GLY A 109 10.98 -3.29 13.82
C GLY A 109 9.67 -3.85 14.39
N TYR A 110 8.57 -3.12 14.22
CA TYR A 110 7.27 -3.55 14.75
C TYR A 110 6.73 -4.82 14.06
N PHE A 111 6.98 -4.96 12.77
CA PHE A 111 6.57 -6.11 11.95
C PHE A 111 7.75 -7.02 11.56
N GLU A 112 8.76 -7.13 12.40
CA GLU A 112 9.86 -8.10 12.23
C GLU A 112 9.30 -9.54 12.10
N ASP A 113 8.28 -9.87 12.90
CA ASP A 113 7.51 -11.11 12.71
C ASP A 113 6.53 -10.95 11.53
N ILE A 114 6.86 -11.59 10.41
CA ILE A 114 6.06 -11.59 9.20
C ILE A 114 4.65 -12.18 9.42
N ASN A 115 4.47 -13.12 10.34
CA ASN A 115 3.16 -13.70 10.64
C ASN A 115 2.26 -12.67 11.33
N LYS A 116 2.83 -11.82 12.18
CA LYS A 116 2.12 -10.69 12.80
C LYS A 116 1.63 -9.72 11.71
N LEU A 117 2.47 -9.39 10.74
CA LEU A 117 2.11 -8.53 9.61
C LEU A 117 1.00 -9.17 8.75
N ILE A 118 1.14 -10.43 8.36
CA ILE A 118 0.15 -11.15 7.55
C ILE A 118 -1.22 -11.19 8.26
N SER A 119 -1.23 -11.46 9.56
CA SER A 119 -2.45 -11.49 10.37
C SER A 119 -3.11 -10.11 10.41
N ALA A 120 -2.33 -9.06 10.64
CA ALA A 120 -2.83 -7.68 10.64
C ALA A 120 -3.39 -7.28 9.27
N ILE A 121 -2.75 -7.65 8.17
CA ILE A 121 -3.23 -7.38 6.80
C ILE A 121 -4.57 -8.09 6.53
N LYS A 122 -4.73 -9.33 6.96
CA LYS A 122 -6.01 -10.07 6.81
C LYS A 122 -7.15 -9.41 7.59
N GLU A 123 -6.88 -9.00 8.82
CA GLU A 123 -7.87 -8.27 9.63
C GLU A 123 -8.18 -6.89 9.03
N TYR A 124 -7.17 -6.19 8.53
CA TYR A 124 -7.35 -4.90 7.87
C TYR A 124 -8.27 -4.99 6.66
N LYS A 125 -8.22 -6.07 5.87
CA LYS A 125 -9.12 -6.28 4.73
C LYS A 125 -10.61 -6.21 5.14
N ARG A 126 -10.95 -6.68 6.33
CA ARG A 126 -12.34 -6.69 6.85
C ARG A 126 -12.93 -5.29 7.04
N VAL A 127 -12.08 -4.28 7.21
CA VAL A 127 -12.49 -2.88 7.43
C VAL A 127 -12.06 -1.96 6.29
N SER A 128 -11.36 -2.48 5.29
CA SER A 128 -10.91 -1.71 4.14
C SER A 128 -12.10 -1.32 3.27
N ASP A 129 -12.16 -0.02 2.93
CA ASP A 129 -13.12 0.53 1.96
C ASP A 129 -12.56 0.37 0.54
N VAL A 130 -12.70 -0.83 -0.03
CA VAL A 130 -12.22 -1.16 -1.38
C VAL A 130 -13.40 -1.24 -2.32
N ARG A 131 -13.33 -0.52 -3.45
CA ARG A 131 -14.37 -0.48 -4.49
C ARG A 131 -14.12 -1.55 -5.56
N ASN A 132 -15.09 -1.72 -6.45
CA ASN A 132 -14.90 -2.55 -7.64
C ASN A 132 -13.66 -2.06 -8.42
N GLU A 133 -12.85 -3.00 -8.92
CA GLU A 133 -11.60 -2.76 -9.64
C GLU A 133 -10.41 -2.26 -8.78
N GLU A 134 -10.59 -2.15 -7.47
CA GLU A 134 -9.51 -1.88 -6.53
C GLU A 134 -9.13 -3.13 -5.75
N TYR A 135 -7.94 -3.14 -5.17
CA TYR A 135 -7.42 -4.24 -4.36
C TYR A 135 -7.11 -3.75 -2.95
N ALA A 136 -7.34 -4.62 -1.97
CA ALA A 136 -6.80 -4.45 -0.61
C ALA A 136 -5.37 -5.00 -0.52
N LEU A 137 -4.61 -4.61 0.50
CA LEU A 137 -3.28 -5.20 0.76
C LEU A 137 -3.31 -6.73 0.86
N ALA A 138 -4.38 -7.29 1.44
CA ALA A 138 -4.52 -8.74 1.58
C ALA A 138 -4.65 -9.49 0.23
N ASP A 139 -5.07 -8.81 -0.82
CA ASP A 139 -5.17 -9.41 -2.16
C ASP A 139 -3.78 -9.60 -2.81
N LEU A 140 -2.74 -9.03 -2.22
CA LEU A 140 -1.34 -9.25 -2.60
C LEU A 140 -0.70 -10.45 -1.89
N LEU A 141 -1.33 -10.98 -0.85
CA LEU A 141 -0.86 -12.18 -0.16
C LEU A 141 -1.16 -13.42 -1.02
N LYS A 142 -0.16 -14.29 -1.14
CA LYS A 142 -0.33 -15.60 -1.80
C LYS A 142 -0.81 -16.65 -0.81
#